data_40001114ad220741c134ea390bee8aa9
#
_entry.id   40001114ad220741c134ea390bee8aa9
#
_cell.length_a   1.000
_cell.length_b   1.000
_cell.length_c   1.000
_cell.angle_alpha   90.00
_cell.angle_beta   90.00
_cell.angle_gamma   90.00
#
_symmetry.space_group_name_H-M   'P 1'
#
loop_
_entity.id
_entity.type
_entity.pdbx_description
1 polymer ?
#
loop_
_entity_poly.entity_id
_entity_poly.type
_entity_poly.pdbx_seq_one_letter_code
_entity_poly.pdbx_strand_id
1 'polypeptide(L)'
;GENKQFSKRKDNSLNVMGNVVHTLTERGDNISLTLSAMHNTAKADNYTDASTYYYRLKNSMGADSTDYRKQYINSPTSTLNYSAQLAYTFFITPKNQLQLGYSISKTREKQDGNTYDLSSFSSSDAPIGFLPQGYEQHEIDSLYSRNRSGRLQHTVTVGYDYNGSNTNLSVRMDMSPDRRSIQSRTGSHMADTTAVQTSWMPSVSFSYTPDNFYLQLMYSGYTQQPDLSSLVAATDYSSPLNIIHSNPNLKTSYSHSLNFTFNSMEKGITANASFRQTFNSISQAVFYNTETGGSETYPMNVNGDWGVNGNASYERRFGQFRTYVSGGGSLDNNVSLTANGTMKDGTEKTNTRSLAFNSSLRTSYMPQWGEILLGAFWTFQSSDNSLQNIKSYNRIYRVNAETNLKLPLGFGFKSDALYVLRSGTGISSENRNEVVWNMSLSYKFLKQKKARIEVEWVDILNQCKDYYGSASSTGFYENYRRKVGSYVMFSFSYRI
;
A
#
# COMPACT_ATOMS: atom_id res chain seq x y z
N GLY A 1 -5.64 14.48 23.86
CA GLY A 1 -5.37 15.67 23.06
C GLY A 1 -6.39 15.87 21.95
N GLU A 2 -6.50 17.08 21.47
CA GLU A 2 -7.29 17.42 20.30
C GLU A 2 -6.37 17.69 19.13
N ASN A 3 -6.75 17.28 17.93
CA ASN A 3 -5.98 17.53 16.72
C ASN A 3 -6.93 17.83 15.54
N LYS A 4 -6.82 19.02 14.98
CA LYS A 4 -7.50 19.44 13.76
C LYS A 4 -6.46 19.66 12.69
N GLN A 5 -6.69 19.10 11.51
CA GLN A 5 -5.79 19.25 10.37
C GLN A 5 -6.58 19.62 9.12
N PHE A 6 -6.00 20.51 8.33
CA PHE A 6 -6.50 20.84 7.00
C PHE A 6 -5.34 20.89 6.02
N SER A 7 -5.48 20.25 4.88
CA SER A 7 -4.45 20.20 3.86
C SER A 7 -5.01 20.59 2.50
N LYS A 8 -4.29 21.44 1.80
CA LYS A 8 -4.58 21.83 0.41
C LYS A 8 -3.36 21.51 -0.43
N ARG A 9 -3.56 20.76 -1.51
CA ARG A 9 -2.48 20.36 -2.41
C ARG A 9 -2.82 20.72 -3.85
N LYS A 10 -1.82 21.22 -4.57
CA LYS A 10 -1.89 21.49 -6.00
C LYS A 10 -0.71 20.80 -6.67
N ASP A 11 -1.00 19.93 -7.62
CA ASP A 11 -0.02 19.19 -8.40
C ASP A 11 -0.13 19.55 -9.87
N ASN A 12 1.03 19.72 -10.52
CA ASN A 12 1.12 19.84 -11.97
C ASN A 12 2.15 18.83 -12.48
N SER A 13 1.84 18.13 -13.55
CA SER A 13 2.72 17.15 -14.18
C SER A 13 2.76 17.38 -15.69
N LEU A 14 3.99 17.45 -16.21
CA LEU A 14 4.26 17.45 -17.65
C LEU A 14 5.13 16.24 -17.95
N ASN A 15 4.68 15.38 -18.85
CA ASN A 15 5.45 14.24 -19.34
C ASN A 15 5.49 14.27 -20.87
N VAL A 16 6.70 14.20 -21.43
CA VAL A 16 6.95 14.13 -22.87
C VAL A 16 7.79 12.90 -23.14
N MET A 17 7.35 12.06 -24.07
CA MET A 17 8.06 10.86 -24.48
C MET A 17 8.06 10.74 -26.00
N GLY A 18 9.22 10.41 -26.56
CA GLY A 18 9.40 10.07 -27.98
C GLY A 18 10.08 8.72 -28.09
N ASN A 19 9.58 7.90 -29.01
CA ASN A 19 10.18 6.61 -29.33
C ASN A 19 10.36 6.48 -30.84
N VAL A 20 11.56 6.03 -31.25
CA VAL A 20 11.89 5.74 -32.65
C VAL A 20 12.43 4.30 -32.69
N VAL A 21 11.87 3.50 -33.59
CA VAL A 21 12.33 2.13 -33.85
C VAL A 21 12.73 2.05 -35.32
N HIS A 22 13.92 1.52 -35.58
CA HIS A 22 14.43 1.28 -36.93
C HIS A 22 14.78 -0.19 -37.10
N THR A 23 14.15 -0.84 -38.07
CA THR A 23 14.44 -2.22 -38.44
C THR A 23 15.67 -2.25 -39.34
N LEU A 24 16.66 -3.06 -38.99
CA LEU A 24 17.97 -3.11 -39.64
C LEU A 24 18.08 -4.22 -40.68
N THR A 25 17.37 -5.31 -40.48
CA THR A 25 17.43 -6.51 -41.32
C THR A 25 16.04 -7.09 -41.61
N GLU A 26 15.92 -7.88 -42.67
CA GLU A 26 14.69 -8.61 -43.00
C GLU A 26 14.27 -9.62 -41.91
N ARG A 27 15.21 -10.06 -41.08
CA ARG A 27 14.93 -10.94 -39.90
C ARG A 27 14.22 -10.21 -38.77
N GLY A 28 14.19 -8.87 -38.80
CA GLY A 28 13.56 -8.06 -37.76
C GLY A 28 14.53 -7.48 -36.74
N ASP A 29 15.85 -7.63 -36.93
CA ASP A 29 16.84 -6.98 -36.06
C ASP A 29 16.53 -5.48 -36.02
N ASN A 30 16.48 -4.91 -34.85
CA ASN A 30 16.06 -3.52 -34.71
C ASN A 30 16.84 -2.79 -33.62
N ILE A 31 16.91 -1.48 -33.81
CA ILE A 31 17.42 -0.53 -32.83
C ILE A 31 16.29 0.41 -32.44
N SER A 32 16.15 0.65 -31.18
CA SER A 32 15.14 1.59 -30.66
C SER A 32 15.79 2.64 -29.78
N LEU A 33 15.34 3.89 -29.94
CA LEU A 33 15.72 5.01 -29.11
C LEU A 33 14.46 5.58 -28.47
N THR A 34 14.44 5.58 -27.12
CA THR A 34 13.38 6.22 -26.35
C THR A 34 13.95 7.40 -25.58
N LEU A 35 13.34 8.55 -25.71
CA LEU A 35 13.68 9.76 -24.96
C LEU A 35 12.47 10.15 -24.12
N SER A 36 12.68 10.49 -22.85
CA SER A 36 11.61 11.02 -22.01
C SER A 36 12.08 12.19 -21.15
N ALA A 37 11.16 13.10 -20.88
CA ALA A 37 11.33 14.18 -19.94
C ALA A 37 10.05 14.32 -19.10
N MET A 38 10.21 14.39 -17.79
CA MET A 38 9.10 14.55 -16.85
C MET A 38 9.41 15.68 -15.89
N HIS A 39 8.47 16.61 -15.76
CA HIS A 39 8.54 17.70 -14.78
C HIS A 39 7.28 17.69 -13.91
N ASN A 40 7.44 17.42 -12.63
CA ASN A 40 6.38 17.45 -11.65
C ASN A 40 6.63 18.58 -10.66
N THR A 41 5.59 19.35 -10.37
CA THR A 41 5.61 20.32 -9.28
C THR A 41 4.41 20.09 -8.39
N ALA A 42 4.63 20.13 -7.09
CA ALA A 42 3.56 20.06 -6.10
C ALA A 42 3.75 21.20 -5.08
N LYS A 43 2.65 21.76 -4.62
CA LYS A 43 2.60 22.68 -3.50
C LYS A 43 1.60 22.14 -2.49
N ALA A 44 2.07 21.84 -1.28
CA ALA A 44 1.22 21.42 -0.18
C ALA A 44 1.20 22.51 0.89
N ASP A 45 0.00 22.92 1.27
CA ASP A 45 -0.28 23.87 2.35
C ASP A 45 -0.99 23.07 3.46
N ASN A 46 -0.32 22.85 4.58
CA ASN A 46 -0.83 22.08 5.70
C ASN A 46 -1.06 22.99 6.91
N TYR A 47 -2.22 22.88 7.51
CA TYR A 47 -2.62 23.60 8.71
C TYR A 47 -2.86 22.62 9.84
N THR A 48 -2.28 22.88 10.99
CA THR A 48 -2.44 22.05 12.20
C THR A 48 -2.85 22.92 13.36
N ASP A 49 -3.86 22.48 14.10
CA ASP A 49 -4.28 23.05 15.39
C ASP A 49 -4.43 21.87 16.36
N ALA A 50 -3.43 21.69 17.24
CA ALA A 50 -3.32 20.51 18.07
C ALA A 50 -2.90 20.84 19.51
N SER A 51 -3.52 20.16 20.46
CA SER A 51 -3.14 20.19 21.89
C SER A 51 -2.78 18.79 22.36
N THR A 52 -1.58 18.64 22.89
CA THR A 52 -1.08 17.39 23.47
C THR A 52 -0.91 17.56 24.98
N TYR A 53 -1.55 16.70 25.76
CA TYR A 53 -1.49 16.69 27.22
C TYR A 53 -0.58 15.58 27.71
N TYR A 54 0.44 15.93 28.50
CA TYR A 54 1.42 14.99 29.06
C TYR A 54 1.13 14.76 30.55
N TYR A 55 0.52 13.64 30.90
CA TYR A 55 0.17 13.32 32.28
C TYR A 55 1.37 12.95 33.16
N ARG A 56 2.51 12.54 32.60
CA ARG A 56 3.73 12.16 33.31
C ARG A 56 4.78 13.27 33.35
N LEU A 57 4.75 14.19 32.38
CA LEU A 57 5.65 15.33 32.34
C LEU A 57 4.99 16.50 33.07
N LYS A 58 5.66 16.97 34.11
CA LYS A 58 5.20 18.13 34.88
C LYS A 58 5.93 19.38 34.37
N ASN A 59 5.23 20.49 34.32
CA ASN A 59 5.83 21.81 34.07
C ASN A 59 6.57 22.31 35.35
N SER A 60 7.22 23.46 35.25
CA SER A 60 7.96 24.07 36.37
C SER A 60 7.11 24.36 37.61
N MET A 61 5.78 24.35 37.49
CA MET A 61 4.81 24.56 38.59
C MET A 61 4.23 23.26 39.12
N GLY A 62 4.70 22.09 38.63
CA GLY A 62 4.21 20.76 39.05
C GLY A 62 2.88 20.31 38.42
N ALA A 63 2.29 21.11 37.54
CA ALA A 63 1.10 20.74 36.79
C ALA A 63 1.44 19.90 35.54
N ASP A 64 0.46 19.22 34.98
CA ASP A 64 0.61 18.46 33.75
C ASP A 64 1.07 19.38 32.60
N SER A 65 2.06 18.93 31.85
CA SER A 65 2.57 19.72 30.72
C SER A 65 1.64 19.61 29.52
N THR A 66 1.44 20.73 28.84
CA THR A 66 0.62 20.80 27.60
C THR A 66 1.47 21.40 26.49
N ASP A 67 1.51 20.74 25.35
CA ASP A 67 2.08 21.27 24.11
C ASP A 67 0.92 21.71 23.20
N TYR A 68 0.86 23.00 22.87
CA TYR A 68 -0.12 23.56 21.94
C TYR A 68 0.60 24.01 20.66
N ARG A 69 0.13 23.52 19.52
CA ARG A 69 0.68 23.85 18.22
C ARG A 69 -0.44 24.32 17.28
N LYS A 70 -0.33 25.53 16.82
CA LYS A 70 -1.14 26.08 15.74
C LYS A 70 -0.17 26.53 14.66
N GLN A 71 -0.06 25.73 13.60
CA GLN A 71 1.01 25.87 12.61
C GLN A 71 0.48 25.83 11.18
N TYR A 72 1.13 26.59 10.32
CA TYR A 72 1.02 26.48 8.88
C TYR A 72 2.35 26.00 8.29
N ILE A 73 2.29 24.97 7.45
CA ILE A 73 3.46 24.40 6.78
C ILE A 73 3.24 24.50 5.27
N ASN A 74 4.12 25.23 4.59
CA ASN A 74 4.18 25.33 3.14
C ASN A 74 5.28 24.42 2.61
N SER A 75 4.95 23.47 1.76
CA SER A 75 5.91 22.46 1.26
C SER A 75 5.87 22.36 -0.27
N PRO A 76 6.52 23.27 -1.00
CA PRO A 76 6.68 23.15 -2.44
C PRO A 76 7.71 22.08 -2.79
N THR A 77 7.40 21.26 -3.79
CA THR A 77 8.31 20.27 -4.36
C THR A 77 8.40 20.44 -5.86
N SER A 78 9.57 20.14 -6.44
CA SER A 78 9.79 20.12 -7.89
C SER A 78 10.70 18.95 -8.24
N THR A 79 10.23 18.06 -9.10
CA THR A 79 11.00 16.92 -9.63
C THR A 79 11.14 17.04 -11.11
N LEU A 80 12.37 16.94 -11.60
CA LEU A 80 12.71 16.97 -13.02
C LEU A 80 13.50 15.70 -13.34
N ASN A 81 12.99 14.91 -14.29
CA ASN A 81 13.62 13.67 -14.76
C ASN A 81 13.81 13.73 -16.27
N TYR A 82 14.98 13.32 -16.72
CA TYR A 82 15.27 13.05 -18.14
C TYR A 82 15.79 11.64 -18.26
N SER A 83 15.37 10.92 -19.28
CA SER A 83 15.96 9.63 -19.60
C SER A 83 16.14 9.45 -21.11
N ALA A 84 17.18 8.70 -21.45
CA ALA A 84 17.43 8.19 -22.78
C ALA A 84 17.71 6.69 -22.68
N GLN A 85 17.08 5.93 -23.53
CA GLN A 85 17.27 4.48 -23.61
C GLN A 85 17.53 4.08 -25.05
N LEU A 86 18.62 3.38 -25.26
CA LEU A 86 18.98 2.73 -26.54
C LEU A 86 18.86 1.22 -26.32
N ALA A 87 18.12 0.54 -27.17
CA ALA A 87 18.04 -0.93 -27.13
C ALA A 87 18.27 -1.50 -28.53
N TYR A 88 18.98 -2.60 -28.59
CA TYR A 88 19.24 -3.38 -29.79
C TYR A 88 18.71 -4.79 -29.60
N THR A 89 17.87 -5.22 -30.53
CA THR A 89 17.34 -6.60 -30.57
C THR A 89 17.93 -7.31 -31.77
N PHE A 90 18.58 -8.44 -31.52
CA PHE A 90 19.21 -9.29 -32.52
C PHE A 90 18.52 -10.64 -32.57
N PHE A 91 17.97 -11.01 -33.72
CA PHE A 91 17.32 -12.29 -33.96
C PHE A 91 18.35 -13.36 -34.42
N ILE A 92 18.68 -14.31 -33.53
CA ILE A 92 19.49 -15.47 -33.87
C ILE A 92 18.72 -16.39 -34.84
N THR A 93 17.44 -16.61 -34.50
CA THR A 93 16.43 -17.31 -35.30
C THR A 93 15.09 -16.60 -35.11
N PRO A 94 14.04 -16.90 -35.89
CA PRO A 94 12.71 -16.32 -35.66
C PRO A 94 12.14 -16.55 -34.25
N LYS A 95 12.65 -17.54 -33.53
CA LYS A 95 12.22 -17.87 -32.17
C LYS A 95 13.18 -17.42 -31.06
N ASN A 96 14.42 -17.08 -31.42
CA ASN A 96 15.47 -16.77 -30.45
C ASN A 96 16.02 -15.37 -30.72
N GLN A 97 15.99 -14.54 -29.71
CA GLN A 97 16.52 -13.17 -29.79
C GLN A 97 17.41 -12.82 -28.59
N LEU A 98 18.40 -12.00 -28.84
CA LEU A 98 19.22 -11.34 -27.83
C LEU A 98 18.82 -9.87 -27.75
N GLN A 99 18.80 -9.34 -26.55
CA GLN A 99 18.57 -7.92 -26.28
C GLN A 99 19.77 -7.33 -25.57
N LEU A 100 20.25 -6.21 -26.10
CA LEU A 100 21.26 -5.36 -25.47
C LEU A 100 20.65 -3.99 -25.26
N GLY A 101 20.69 -3.50 -24.06
CA GLY A 101 20.11 -2.21 -23.69
C GLY A 101 21.10 -1.36 -22.91
N TYR A 102 21.03 -0.05 -23.15
CA TYR A 102 21.66 0.95 -22.31
C TYR A 102 20.71 2.08 -22.06
N SER A 103 20.55 2.45 -20.81
CA SER A 103 19.80 3.64 -20.47
C SER A 103 20.57 4.54 -19.50
N ILE A 104 20.31 5.83 -19.63
CA ILE A 104 20.77 6.87 -18.70
C ILE A 104 19.57 7.67 -18.24
N SER A 105 19.49 7.90 -16.93
CA SER A 105 18.44 8.71 -16.32
C SER A 105 19.05 9.71 -15.34
N LYS A 106 18.59 10.95 -15.40
CA LYS A 106 19.00 12.00 -14.47
C LYS A 106 17.76 12.61 -13.81
N THR A 107 17.68 12.47 -12.51
CA THR A 107 16.62 13.06 -11.68
C THR A 107 17.20 14.19 -10.83
N ARG A 108 16.46 15.26 -10.71
CA ARG A 108 16.71 16.34 -9.75
C ARG A 108 15.43 16.62 -9.00
N GLU A 109 15.52 16.67 -7.70
CA GLU A 109 14.39 16.96 -6.82
C GLU A 109 14.73 18.12 -5.90
N LYS A 110 13.78 19.00 -5.71
CA LYS A 110 13.84 20.13 -4.81
C LYS A 110 12.60 20.08 -3.92
N GLN A 111 12.82 20.16 -2.63
CA GLN A 111 11.77 20.24 -1.62
C GLN A 111 12.15 21.31 -0.63
N ASP A 112 11.29 22.26 -0.43
CA ASP A 112 11.40 23.28 0.61
C ASP A 112 10.25 23.07 1.61
N GLY A 113 10.47 23.45 2.88
CA GLY A 113 9.45 23.41 3.91
C GLY A 113 9.62 24.63 4.82
N ASN A 114 8.63 25.50 4.83
CA ASN A 114 8.57 26.65 5.71
C ASN A 114 7.44 26.42 6.70
N THR A 115 7.75 26.55 7.99
CA THR A 115 6.77 26.38 9.07
C THR A 115 6.57 27.71 9.79
N TYR A 116 5.32 28.09 9.98
CA TYR A 116 4.91 29.35 10.62
C TYR A 116 4.09 29.05 11.87
N ASP A 117 4.41 29.75 12.95
CA ASP A 117 3.65 29.66 14.20
C ASP A 117 2.44 30.61 14.13
N LEU A 118 1.24 30.07 14.20
CA LEU A 118 0.01 30.81 14.22
C LEU A 118 -0.63 30.88 15.63
N SER A 119 0.07 30.43 16.68
CA SER A 119 -0.48 30.34 18.03
C SER A 119 -0.81 31.69 18.65
N SER A 120 -0.15 32.77 18.20
CA SER A 120 -0.40 34.15 18.63
C SER A 120 -1.66 34.77 18.03
N PHE A 121 -2.22 34.17 16.96
CA PHE A 121 -3.44 34.68 16.32
C PHE A 121 -4.68 34.02 16.93
N SER A 122 -5.74 34.81 17.14
CA SER A 122 -7.00 34.26 17.62
C SER A 122 -7.60 33.25 16.63
N SER A 123 -8.51 32.41 17.11
CA SER A 123 -9.18 31.44 16.22
C SER A 123 -10.12 32.09 15.20
N SER A 124 -10.55 33.35 15.45
CA SER A 124 -11.31 34.16 14.50
C SER A 124 -10.43 34.76 13.41
N ASP A 125 -9.19 35.14 13.74
CA ASP A 125 -8.25 35.78 12.79
C ASP A 125 -7.51 34.74 11.94
N ALA A 126 -7.26 33.57 12.51
CA ALA A 126 -6.61 32.45 11.81
C ALA A 126 -7.42 31.15 11.97
N PRO A 127 -8.61 31.07 11.37
CA PRO A 127 -9.34 29.80 11.33
C PRO A 127 -8.54 28.78 10.50
N ILE A 128 -8.71 27.50 10.80
CA ILE A 128 -7.97 26.44 10.10
C ILE A 128 -8.20 26.52 8.58
N GLY A 129 -7.12 26.50 7.80
CA GLY A 129 -7.18 26.63 6.35
C GLY A 129 -7.07 28.06 5.80
N PHE A 130 -6.98 29.07 6.67
CA PHE A 130 -6.78 30.48 6.29
C PHE A 130 -5.55 31.06 6.96
N LEU A 131 -4.89 31.98 6.26
CA LEU A 131 -3.68 32.66 6.74
C LEU A 131 -4.02 34.09 7.18
N PRO A 132 -3.67 34.49 8.40
CA PRO A 132 -3.83 35.86 8.86
C PRO A 132 -2.82 36.79 8.16
N GLN A 133 -3.10 38.08 8.13
CA GLN A 133 -2.16 39.07 7.61
C GLN A 133 -0.91 39.13 8.49
N GLY A 134 0.28 39.15 7.86
CA GLY A 134 1.55 39.22 8.59
C GLY A 134 2.06 37.89 9.16
N TYR A 135 1.46 36.75 8.78
CA TYR A 135 1.91 35.42 9.25
C TYR A 135 3.37 35.12 8.88
N GLU A 136 3.87 35.70 7.80
CA GLU A 136 5.25 35.49 7.31
C GLU A 136 6.30 35.90 8.34
N GLN A 137 5.96 36.82 9.28
CA GLN A 137 6.87 37.26 10.35
C GLN A 137 6.99 36.21 11.48
N HIS A 138 6.18 35.18 11.47
CA HIS A 138 6.13 34.13 12.47
C HIS A 138 6.75 32.82 11.95
N GLU A 139 7.71 32.90 11.01
CA GLU A 139 8.45 31.71 10.54
C GLU A 139 9.28 31.13 11.68
N ILE A 140 9.24 29.80 11.80
CA ILE A 140 10.04 29.05 12.79
C ILE A 140 11.31 28.59 12.10
N ASP A 141 12.39 29.36 12.22
CA ASP A 141 13.68 29.08 11.56
C ASP A 141 14.24 27.69 11.89
N SER A 142 14.01 27.19 13.11
CA SER A 142 14.47 25.85 13.52
C SER A 142 13.76 24.71 12.78
N LEU A 143 12.57 24.96 12.22
CA LEU A 143 11.77 24.00 11.44
C LEU A 143 11.84 24.26 9.93
N TYR A 144 12.60 25.28 9.48
CA TYR A 144 12.87 25.47 8.07
C TYR A 144 13.59 24.25 7.50
N SER A 145 13.13 23.73 6.39
CA SER A 145 13.77 22.61 5.69
C SER A 145 14.01 22.90 4.22
N ARG A 146 15.17 22.50 3.73
CA ARG A 146 15.51 22.55 2.30
C ARG A 146 16.24 21.29 1.92
N ASN A 147 15.65 20.53 1.01
CA ASN A 147 16.26 19.33 0.46
C ASN A 147 16.46 19.48 -1.05
N ARG A 148 17.65 19.16 -1.50
CA ARG A 148 18.06 19.14 -2.90
C ARG A 148 18.67 17.78 -3.18
N SER A 149 17.99 16.95 -3.95
CA SER A 149 18.53 15.65 -4.30
C SER A 149 18.80 15.53 -5.80
N GLY A 150 19.84 14.79 -6.13
CA GLY A 150 20.25 14.48 -7.49
C GLY A 150 20.51 12.98 -7.62
N ARG A 151 20.08 12.40 -8.74
CA ARG A 151 20.38 11.02 -9.10
C ARG A 151 20.81 10.93 -10.53
N LEU A 152 21.94 10.28 -10.79
CA LEU A 152 22.39 9.89 -12.13
C LEU A 152 22.51 8.36 -12.14
N GLN A 153 21.71 7.71 -12.95
CA GLN A 153 21.62 6.27 -13.05
C GLN A 153 21.92 5.84 -14.48
N HIS A 154 22.78 4.86 -14.62
CA HIS A 154 23.03 4.14 -15.85
C HIS A 154 22.45 2.73 -15.68
N THR A 155 21.92 2.14 -16.74
CA THR A 155 21.50 0.74 -16.71
C THR A 155 21.98 0.05 -17.98
N VAL A 156 22.67 -1.06 -17.79
CA VAL A 156 23.04 -1.98 -18.87
C VAL A 156 22.16 -3.21 -18.76
N THR A 157 21.49 -3.55 -19.84
CA THR A 157 20.58 -4.68 -19.96
C THR A 157 21.18 -5.71 -20.94
N VAL A 158 21.22 -6.97 -20.51
CA VAL A 158 21.47 -8.12 -21.38
C VAL A 158 20.32 -9.09 -21.21
N GLY A 159 19.69 -9.45 -22.32
CA GLY A 159 18.51 -10.33 -22.32
C GLY A 159 18.59 -11.39 -23.41
N TYR A 160 17.97 -12.52 -23.13
CA TYR A 160 17.72 -13.58 -24.11
C TYR A 160 16.24 -13.98 -24.01
N ASP A 161 15.56 -14.00 -25.16
CA ASP A 161 14.20 -14.45 -25.25
C ASP A 161 14.07 -15.60 -26.26
N TYR A 162 13.39 -16.66 -25.84
CA TYR A 162 12.92 -17.75 -26.69
C TYR A 162 11.41 -17.70 -26.80
N ASN A 163 10.88 -17.61 -28.00
CA ASN A 163 9.45 -17.54 -28.33
C ASN A 163 9.06 -18.76 -29.17
N GLY A 164 8.69 -19.85 -28.52
CA GLY A 164 8.15 -21.06 -29.16
C GLY A 164 6.65 -20.94 -29.39
N SER A 165 6.04 -21.97 -29.98
CA SER A 165 4.59 -22.00 -30.24
C SER A 165 3.78 -21.93 -28.95
N ASN A 166 4.18 -22.72 -27.94
CA ASN A 166 3.48 -22.82 -26.66
C ASN A 166 4.39 -22.50 -25.47
N THR A 167 5.65 -22.18 -25.72
CA THR A 167 6.66 -22.00 -24.67
C THR A 167 7.39 -20.70 -24.89
N ASN A 168 7.44 -19.85 -23.87
CA ASN A 168 8.29 -18.66 -23.88
C ASN A 168 9.24 -18.71 -22.68
N LEU A 169 10.50 -18.35 -22.94
CA LEU A 169 11.52 -18.18 -21.91
C LEU A 169 12.18 -16.83 -22.12
N SER A 170 12.22 -16.02 -21.06
CA SER A 170 12.98 -14.77 -21.01
C SER A 170 13.96 -14.82 -19.87
N VAL A 171 15.21 -14.54 -20.15
CA VAL A 171 16.29 -14.40 -19.16
C VAL A 171 16.91 -13.03 -19.33
N ARG A 172 16.94 -12.23 -18.27
CA ARG A 172 17.45 -10.86 -18.32
C ARG A 172 18.30 -10.56 -17.09
N MET A 173 19.35 -9.79 -17.31
CA MET A 173 20.18 -9.20 -16.29
C MET A 173 20.30 -7.70 -16.53
N ASP A 174 19.85 -6.91 -15.57
CA ASP A 174 20.10 -5.49 -15.54
C ASP A 174 21.16 -5.17 -14.47
N MET A 175 22.18 -4.43 -14.87
CA MET A 175 23.19 -3.87 -13.98
C MET A 175 23.04 -2.35 -13.99
N SER A 176 22.82 -1.76 -12.83
CA SER A 176 22.49 -0.35 -12.73
C SER A 176 23.38 0.38 -11.72
N PRO A 177 24.55 0.89 -12.16
CA PRO A 177 25.33 1.84 -11.38
C PRO A 177 24.58 3.17 -11.25
N ASP A 178 24.60 3.72 -10.05
CA ASP A 178 23.78 4.84 -9.64
C ASP A 178 24.60 5.75 -8.71
N ARG A 179 24.66 7.03 -9.02
CA ARG A 179 25.21 8.07 -8.16
C ARG A 179 24.09 8.96 -7.68
N ARG A 180 23.94 9.05 -6.35
CA ARG A 180 22.95 9.88 -5.69
C ARG A 180 23.62 10.90 -4.81
N SER A 181 23.09 12.12 -4.77
CA SER A 181 23.51 13.19 -3.87
C SER A 181 22.32 13.83 -3.20
N ILE A 182 22.47 14.22 -1.96
CA ILE A 182 21.51 15.02 -1.24
C ILE A 182 22.24 16.13 -0.47
N GLN A 183 21.67 17.31 -0.55
CA GLN A 183 21.99 18.45 0.31
C GLN A 183 20.72 18.75 1.11
N SER A 184 20.81 18.57 2.41
CA SER A 184 19.70 18.81 3.33
C SER A 184 20.07 19.91 4.31
N ARG A 185 19.13 20.81 4.53
CA ARG A 185 19.22 21.82 5.59
C ARG A 185 17.94 21.75 6.43
N THR A 186 18.09 21.66 7.74
CA THR A 186 16.98 21.78 8.69
C THR A 186 17.40 22.78 9.78
N GLY A 187 16.74 23.93 9.80
CA GLY A 187 17.15 25.05 10.63
C GLY A 187 18.58 25.50 10.32
N SER A 188 19.43 25.44 11.32
CA SER A 188 20.88 25.74 11.23
C SER A 188 21.73 24.53 10.82
N HIS A 189 21.18 23.31 10.84
CA HIS A 189 21.90 22.08 10.51
C HIS A 189 21.96 21.88 9.01
N MET A 190 23.15 21.64 8.48
CA MET A 190 23.37 21.30 7.07
C MET A 190 24.04 19.94 6.97
N ALA A 191 23.57 19.13 6.07
CA ALA A 191 24.16 17.85 5.75
C ALA A 191 24.22 17.66 4.23
N ASP A 192 25.37 17.19 3.74
CA ASP A 192 25.61 16.87 2.33
C ASP A 192 26.20 15.46 2.26
N THR A 193 25.64 14.64 1.41
CA THR A 193 26.17 13.31 1.18
C THR A 193 26.02 12.85 -0.27
N THR A 194 26.95 12.03 -0.70
CA THR A 194 26.92 11.38 -2.02
C THR A 194 27.16 9.88 -1.85
N ALA A 195 26.29 9.09 -2.43
CA ALA A 195 26.40 7.63 -2.47
C ALA A 195 26.54 7.14 -3.91
N VAL A 196 27.45 6.20 -4.13
CA VAL A 196 27.60 5.48 -5.40
C VAL A 196 27.39 4.00 -5.14
N GLN A 197 26.44 3.40 -5.82
CA GLN A 197 26.07 2.01 -5.60
C GLN A 197 25.70 1.36 -6.95
N THR A 198 25.78 0.04 -7.02
CA THR A 198 25.36 -0.72 -8.20
C THR A 198 24.27 -1.70 -7.81
N SER A 199 23.16 -1.64 -8.54
CA SER A 199 22.05 -2.56 -8.39
C SER A 199 22.16 -3.68 -9.43
N TRP A 200 21.86 -4.91 -9.00
CA TRP A 200 21.81 -6.09 -9.83
C TRP A 200 20.39 -6.64 -9.83
N MET A 201 19.79 -6.79 -10.99
CA MET A 201 18.38 -7.15 -11.14
C MET A 201 18.22 -8.29 -12.16
N PRO A 202 18.56 -9.54 -11.76
CA PRO A 202 18.32 -10.72 -12.59
C PRO A 202 16.83 -11.03 -12.66
N SER A 203 16.34 -11.46 -13.81
CA SER A 203 14.99 -11.98 -13.97
C SER A 203 14.97 -13.16 -14.93
N VAL A 204 14.12 -14.13 -14.61
CA VAL A 204 13.82 -15.29 -15.46
C VAL A 204 12.31 -15.45 -15.49
N SER A 205 11.73 -15.49 -16.67
CA SER A 205 10.33 -15.78 -16.88
C SER A 205 10.17 -16.94 -17.83
N PHE A 206 9.50 -17.99 -17.39
CA PHE A 206 9.14 -19.14 -18.19
C PHE A 206 7.62 -19.23 -18.26
N SER A 207 7.05 -19.35 -19.45
CA SER A 207 5.62 -19.62 -19.62
C SER A 207 5.40 -20.75 -20.59
N TYR A 208 4.38 -21.55 -20.29
CA TYR A 208 3.91 -22.65 -21.12
C TYR A 208 2.39 -22.55 -21.28
N THR A 209 1.95 -22.42 -22.52
CA THR A 209 0.55 -22.12 -22.88
C THR A 209 0.08 -23.10 -23.95
N PRO A 210 -0.18 -24.37 -23.60
CA PRO A 210 -0.92 -25.28 -24.49
C PRO A 210 -2.39 -24.85 -24.58
N ASP A 211 -3.18 -25.53 -25.41
CA ASP A 211 -4.55 -25.14 -25.73
C ASP A 211 -5.49 -25.00 -24.51
N ASN A 212 -5.22 -25.75 -23.44
CA ASN A 212 -6.16 -25.93 -22.33
C ASN A 212 -5.71 -25.33 -20.98
N PHE A 213 -4.49 -24.83 -20.86
CA PHE A 213 -4.02 -24.15 -19.64
C PHE A 213 -2.87 -23.18 -19.91
N TYR A 214 -2.61 -22.33 -18.94
CA TYR A 214 -1.47 -21.43 -18.86
C TYR A 214 -0.68 -21.72 -17.59
N LEU A 215 0.62 -21.85 -17.72
CA LEU A 215 1.57 -21.98 -16.60
C LEU A 215 2.66 -20.94 -16.75
N GLN A 216 2.98 -20.23 -15.67
CA GLN A 216 4.11 -19.30 -15.63
C GLN A 216 4.89 -19.49 -14.34
N LEU A 217 6.21 -19.46 -14.50
CA LEU A 217 7.19 -19.37 -13.40
C LEU A 217 8.05 -18.14 -13.64
N MET A 218 8.11 -17.25 -12.66
CA MET A 218 8.87 -16.01 -12.75
C MET A 218 9.73 -15.84 -11.51
N TYR A 219 11.03 -15.70 -11.75
CA TYR A 219 12.00 -15.29 -10.74
C TYR A 219 12.45 -13.86 -11.02
N SER A 220 12.60 -13.07 -9.97
CA SER A 220 13.21 -11.74 -10.03
C SER A 220 14.04 -11.46 -8.78
N GLY A 221 15.22 -10.90 -9.01
CA GLY A 221 16.06 -10.32 -7.97
C GLY A 221 16.12 -8.82 -8.15
N TYR A 222 16.04 -8.05 -7.07
CA TYR A 222 16.22 -6.62 -7.14
C TYR A 222 16.94 -6.07 -5.92
N THR A 223 17.68 -5.00 -6.16
CA THR A 223 18.45 -4.29 -5.15
C THR A 223 17.70 -3.04 -4.74
N GLN A 224 17.44 -2.89 -3.44
CA GLN A 224 16.86 -1.68 -2.88
C GLN A 224 17.93 -0.93 -2.08
N GLN A 225 18.19 0.28 -2.52
CA GLN A 225 19.16 1.14 -1.89
C GLN A 225 18.51 1.91 -0.72
N PRO A 226 19.25 2.21 0.38
CA PRO A 226 18.75 3.05 1.45
C PRO A 226 18.32 4.43 0.92
N ASP A 227 17.31 5.02 1.51
CA ASP A 227 16.95 6.39 1.22
C ASP A 227 18.08 7.34 1.65
N LEU A 228 18.36 8.36 0.83
CA LEU A 228 19.44 9.30 1.14
C LEU A 228 19.20 10.05 2.44
N SER A 229 17.96 10.37 2.78
CA SER A 229 17.58 10.97 4.06
C SER A 229 17.97 10.11 5.26
N SER A 230 17.91 8.79 5.10
CA SER A 230 18.33 7.84 6.14
C SER A 230 19.86 7.74 6.28
N LEU A 231 20.61 8.19 5.26
CA LEU A 231 22.09 8.21 5.27
C LEU A 231 22.68 9.52 5.76
N VAL A 232 21.90 10.60 5.74
CA VAL A 232 22.35 11.94 6.17
C VAL A 232 22.30 12.01 7.68
N ALA A 233 23.37 12.43 8.33
CA ALA A 233 23.48 12.53 9.79
C ALA A 233 22.61 13.67 10.38
N ALA A 234 21.33 13.71 10.03
CA ALA A 234 20.35 14.67 10.56
C ALA A 234 19.31 13.91 11.38
N THR A 235 19.11 14.32 12.63
CA THR A 235 18.06 13.77 13.49
C THR A 235 16.83 14.66 13.37
N ASP A 236 15.68 14.04 13.16
CA ASP A 236 14.39 14.74 13.13
C ASP A 236 13.80 14.81 14.55
N TYR A 237 13.75 16.02 15.09
CA TYR A 237 13.16 16.35 16.38
C TYR A 237 11.77 17.01 16.25
N SER A 238 11.15 16.98 15.11
CA SER A 238 9.83 17.62 14.87
C SER A 238 8.73 17.09 15.78
N SER A 239 8.88 15.84 16.23
CA SER A 239 8.01 15.23 17.24
C SER A 239 8.82 14.82 18.47
N PRO A 240 8.66 15.50 19.62
CA PRO A 240 9.40 15.17 20.83
C PRO A 240 9.18 13.76 21.37
N LEU A 241 8.07 13.14 21.02
CA LEU A 241 7.74 11.76 21.40
C LEU A 241 8.15 10.72 20.35
N ASN A 242 8.64 11.16 19.19
CA ASN A 242 9.09 10.27 18.15
C ASN A 242 10.25 10.89 17.39
N ILE A 243 11.46 10.65 17.88
CA ILE A 243 12.71 11.16 17.32
C ILE A 243 13.20 10.16 16.28
N ILE A 244 13.48 10.63 15.07
CA ILE A 244 13.95 9.80 13.97
C ILE A 244 15.41 10.13 13.67
N HIS A 245 16.28 9.14 13.81
CA HIS A 245 17.70 9.23 13.51
C HIS A 245 18.02 8.70 12.12
N SER A 246 19.16 9.05 11.60
CA SER A 246 19.75 8.52 10.38
C SER A 246 20.89 7.54 10.69
N ASN A 247 21.29 6.74 9.70
CA ASN A 247 22.39 5.81 9.80
C ASN A 247 23.20 5.79 8.49
N PRO A 248 24.35 6.46 8.43
CA PRO A 248 25.20 6.50 7.24
C PRO A 248 25.80 5.13 6.86
N ASN A 249 25.78 4.15 7.78
CA ASN A 249 26.34 2.81 7.55
C ASN A 249 25.34 1.81 6.97
N LEU A 250 24.15 2.25 6.55
CA LEU A 250 23.16 1.38 5.96
C LEU A 250 23.68 0.73 4.67
N LYS A 251 23.51 -0.59 4.60
CA LYS A 251 23.82 -1.41 3.42
C LYS A 251 22.58 -1.54 2.54
N THR A 252 22.84 -1.72 1.27
CA THR A 252 21.81 -2.06 0.28
C THR A 252 21.13 -3.38 0.63
N SER A 253 19.80 -3.42 0.53
CA SER A 253 19.04 -4.66 0.66
C SER A 253 18.89 -5.34 -0.70
N TYR A 254 18.77 -6.66 -0.67
CA TYR A 254 18.59 -7.48 -1.85
C TYR A 254 17.45 -8.46 -1.66
N SER A 255 16.47 -8.40 -2.55
CA SER A 255 15.27 -9.23 -2.50
C SER A 255 15.21 -10.20 -3.66
N HIS A 256 14.87 -11.45 -3.35
CA HIS A 256 14.52 -12.49 -4.31
C HIS A 256 13.01 -12.74 -4.27
N SER A 257 12.41 -12.88 -5.43
CA SER A 257 10.98 -13.23 -5.57
C SER A 257 10.82 -14.35 -6.58
N LEU A 258 10.07 -15.37 -6.21
CA LEU A 258 9.68 -16.47 -7.09
C LEU A 258 8.15 -16.49 -7.14
N ASN A 259 7.57 -16.41 -8.33
CA ASN A 259 6.12 -16.40 -8.54
C ASN A 259 5.74 -17.55 -9.48
N PHE A 260 4.68 -18.23 -9.12
CA PHE A 260 4.04 -19.29 -9.90
C PHE A 260 2.61 -18.91 -10.19
N THR A 261 2.17 -19.09 -11.43
CA THR A 261 0.78 -18.90 -11.86
C THR A 261 0.36 -20.08 -12.71
N PHE A 262 -0.81 -20.63 -12.39
CA PHE A 262 -1.49 -21.63 -13.18
C PHE A 262 -2.94 -21.22 -13.42
N ASN A 263 -3.40 -21.33 -14.66
CA ASN A 263 -4.77 -21.02 -15.03
C ASN A 263 -5.26 -22.02 -16.10
N SER A 264 -6.37 -22.68 -15.84
CA SER A 264 -7.10 -23.51 -16.81
C SER A 264 -8.56 -23.07 -16.88
N MET A 265 -8.88 -22.29 -17.92
CA MET A 265 -10.27 -21.83 -18.15
C MET A 265 -11.21 -23.00 -18.40
N GLU A 266 -10.78 -24.01 -19.13
CA GLU A 266 -11.57 -25.22 -19.43
C GLU A 266 -11.97 -25.95 -18.15
N LYS A 267 -11.04 -26.11 -17.22
CA LYS A 267 -11.27 -26.77 -15.93
C LYS A 267 -11.77 -25.84 -14.85
N GLY A 268 -11.74 -24.52 -15.08
CA GLY A 268 -12.13 -23.51 -14.09
C GLY A 268 -11.20 -23.42 -12.90
N ILE A 269 -9.90 -23.75 -13.08
CA ILE A 269 -8.89 -23.77 -12.01
C ILE A 269 -7.93 -22.60 -12.19
N THR A 270 -7.72 -21.86 -11.12
CA THR A 270 -6.64 -20.86 -11.02
C THR A 270 -5.84 -21.13 -9.76
N ALA A 271 -4.51 -21.09 -9.85
CA ALA A 271 -3.62 -21.19 -8.69
C ALA A 271 -2.45 -20.21 -8.83
N ASN A 272 -2.09 -19.54 -7.74
CA ASN A 272 -0.94 -18.68 -7.66
C ASN A 272 -0.17 -19.01 -6.39
N ALA A 273 1.16 -18.96 -6.47
CA ALA A 273 2.02 -19.06 -5.30
C ALA A 273 3.18 -18.08 -5.45
N SER A 274 3.64 -17.50 -4.36
CA SER A 274 4.84 -16.69 -4.37
C SER A 274 5.69 -16.92 -3.12
N PHE A 275 6.99 -16.79 -3.30
CA PHE A 275 7.98 -16.80 -2.25
C PHE A 275 8.83 -15.53 -2.38
N ARG A 276 9.11 -14.86 -1.27
CA ARG A 276 9.99 -13.70 -1.18
C ARG A 276 10.97 -13.90 -0.04
N GLN A 277 12.24 -13.51 -0.27
CA GLN A 277 13.26 -13.43 0.76
C GLN A 277 14.07 -12.16 0.56
N THR A 278 14.34 -11.44 1.66
CA THR A 278 15.11 -10.19 1.63
C THR A 278 16.33 -10.32 2.54
N PHE A 279 17.49 -10.00 1.98
CA PHE A 279 18.75 -9.89 2.70
C PHE A 279 19.08 -8.43 2.95
N ASN A 280 19.70 -8.13 4.11
CA ASN A 280 19.99 -6.76 4.57
C ASN A 280 18.75 -5.85 4.51
N SER A 281 17.59 -6.36 4.84
CA SER A 281 16.37 -5.56 4.93
C SER A 281 16.61 -4.36 5.85
N ILE A 282 16.10 -3.18 5.45
CA ILE A 282 16.23 -1.98 6.27
C ILE A 282 14.99 -1.93 7.17
N SER A 283 15.22 -2.12 8.45
CA SER A 283 14.21 -2.07 9.50
C SER A 283 14.48 -0.92 10.45
N GLN A 284 13.44 -0.44 11.10
CA GLN A 284 13.58 0.59 12.14
C GLN A 284 13.83 -0.11 13.48
N ALA A 285 14.96 0.22 14.11
CA ALA A 285 15.22 -0.13 15.51
C ALA A 285 14.54 0.90 16.41
N VAL A 286 13.62 0.46 17.24
CA VAL A 286 12.82 1.34 18.11
C VAL A 286 13.31 1.21 19.53
N PHE A 287 13.66 2.35 20.14
CA PHE A 287 14.07 2.50 21.52
C PHE A 287 13.00 3.27 22.29
N TYR A 288 12.48 2.68 23.35
CA TYR A 288 11.43 3.29 24.15
C TYR A 288 12.03 3.99 25.37
N ASN A 289 11.74 5.25 25.52
CA ASN A 289 12.06 6.01 26.72
C ASN A 289 10.87 5.90 27.70
N THR A 290 11.05 5.13 28.75
CA THR A 290 9.99 4.87 29.74
C THR A 290 9.67 6.09 30.62
N GLU A 291 10.56 7.08 30.70
CA GLU A 291 10.35 8.30 31.47
C GLU A 291 9.46 9.30 30.74
N THR A 292 9.76 9.52 29.46
CA THR A 292 9.01 10.47 28.63
C THR A 292 7.79 9.84 27.93
N GLY A 293 7.77 8.50 27.81
CA GLY A 293 6.83 7.76 26.99
C GLY A 293 7.08 7.93 25.47
N GLY A 294 8.21 8.53 25.10
CA GLY A 294 8.62 8.71 23.71
C GLY A 294 9.39 7.52 23.16
N SER A 295 9.69 7.59 21.87
CA SER A 295 10.49 6.60 21.16
C SER A 295 11.55 7.28 20.29
N GLU A 296 12.70 6.64 20.16
CA GLU A 296 13.74 6.99 19.20
C GLU A 296 13.86 5.87 18.17
N THR A 297 13.95 6.21 16.90
CA THR A 297 13.94 5.26 15.81
C THR A 297 15.20 5.39 14.98
N TYR A 298 15.89 4.28 14.75
CA TYR A 298 17.12 4.20 13.96
C TYR A 298 16.95 3.20 12.82
N PRO A 299 17.21 3.58 11.56
CA PRO A 299 17.22 2.62 10.46
C PRO A 299 18.45 1.71 10.57
N MET A 300 18.24 0.41 10.52
CA MET A 300 19.31 -0.61 10.63
C MET A 300 19.05 -1.76 9.65
N ASN A 301 20.13 -2.43 9.20
CA ASN A 301 20.00 -3.61 8.38
C ASN A 301 19.74 -4.85 9.24
N VAL A 302 18.77 -5.64 8.84
CA VAL A 302 18.43 -6.94 9.46
C VAL A 302 18.34 -8.04 8.40
N ASN A 303 18.53 -9.28 8.84
CA ASN A 303 18.35 -10.47 8.00
C ASN A 303 17.31 -11.39 8.62
N GLY A 304 16.55 -12.06 7.78
CA GLY A 304 15.56 -13.05 8.17
C GLY A 304 14.14 -12.75 7.70
N ASP A 305 13.95 -11.68 6.93
CA ASP A 305 12.66 -11.38 6.29
C ASP A 305 12.39 -12.34 5.15
N TRP A 306 11.29 -13.06 5.23
CA TRP A 306 10.80 -13.91 4.15
C TRP A 306 9.28 -14.05 4.23
N GLY A 307 8.67 -14.38 3.12
CA GLY A 307 7.24 -14.62 3.03
C GLY A 307 6.90 -15.64 1.95
N VAL A 308 5.90 -16.45 2.25
CA VAL A 308 5.26 -17.37 1.29
C VAL A 308 3.78 -17.05 1.28
N ASN A 309 3.21 -16.93 0.10
CA ASN A 309 1.76 -16.89 -0.05
C ASN A 309 1.30 -17.75 -1.22
N GLY A 310 0.06 -18.19 -1.14
CA GLY A 310 -0.55 -18.96 -2.20
C GLY A 310 -2.06 -18.90 -2.11
N ASN A 311 -2.68 -18.98 -3.28
CA ASN A 311 -4.12 -19.10 -3.38
C ASN A 311 -4.49 -20.00 -4.56
N ALA A 312 -5.59 -20.72 -4.42
CA ALA A 312 -6.19 -21.49 -5.48
C ALA A 312 -7.71 -21.26 -5.50
N SER A 313 -8.29 -21.30 -6.70
CA SER A 313 -9.73 -21.25 -6.88
C SER A 313 -10.18 -22.24 -7.95
N TYR A 314 -11.40 -22.70 -7.76
CA TYR A 314 -12.10 -23.57 -8.70
C TYR A 314 -13.49 -23.00 -8.93
N GLU A 315 -13.84 -22.82 -10.20
CA GLU A 315 -15.16 -22.38 -10.61
C GLU A 315 -15.74 -23.36 -11.63
N ARG A 316 -16.98 -23.80 -11.41
CA ARG A 316 -17.68 -24.64 -12.37
C ARG A 316 -19.18 -24.35 -12.42
N ARG A 317 -19.70 -24.50 -13.63
CA ARG A 317 -21.13 -24.42 -13.88
C ARG A 317 -21.70 -25.81 -14.14
N PHE A 318 -22.79 -26.15 -13.44
CA PHE A 318 -23.55 -27.38 -13.56
C PHE A 318 -25.00 -27.04 -13.88
N GLY A 319 -25.37 -26.99 -15.15
CA GLY A 319 -26.68 -26.52 -15.55
C GLY A 319 -26.95 -25.08 -15.11
N GLN A 320 -27.90 -24.88 -14.21
CA GLN A 320 -28.24 -23.57 -13.65
C GLN A 320 -27.46 -23.23 -12.37
N PHE A 321 -26.66 -24.16 -11.88
CA PHE A 321 -25.81 -23.92 -10.71
C PHE A 321 -24.40 -23.46 -11.13
N ARG A 322 -23.89 -22.45 -10.46
CA ARG A 322 -22.50 -21.99 -10.56
C ARG A 322 -21.89 -22.08 -9.18
N THR A 323 -20.84 -22.87 -9.03
CA THR A 323 -20.12 -23.04 -7.77
C THR A 323 -18.70 -22.50 -7.91
N TYR A 324 -18.30 -21.72 -6.94
CA TYR A 324 -16.96 -21.17 -6.80
C TYR A 324 -16.40 -21.53 -5.42
N VAL A 325 -15.23 -22.15 -5.42
CA VAL A 325 -14.48 -22.48 -4.21
C VAL A 325 -13.12 -21.80 -4.30
N SER A 326 -12.67 -21.15 -3.26
CA SER A 326 -11.30 -20.64 -3.18
C SER A 326 -10.70 -20.83 -1.79
N GLY A 327 -9.40 -20.97 -1.77
CA GLY A 327 -8.62 -20.98 -0.54
C GLY A 327 -7.25 -20.36 -0.78
N GLY A 328 -6.73 -19.70 0.23
CA GLY A 328 -5.40 -19.11 0.17
C GLY A 328 -4.85 -18.86 1.55
N GLY A 329 -3.54 -18.67 1.61
CA GLY A 329 -2.87 -18.35 2.85
C GLY A 329 -1.53 -17.68 2.62
N SER A 330 -1.03 -17.04 3.65
CA SER A 330 0.33 -16.50 3.72
C SER A 330 0.98 -16.84 5.04
N LEU A 331 2.28 -17.01 4.99
CA LEU A 331 3.16 -17.12 6.15
C LEU A 331 4.33 -16.17 5.93
N ASP A 332 4.43 -15.18 6.81
CA ASP A 332 5.45 -14.15 6.75
C ASP A 332 6.28 -14.15 8.04
N ASN A 333 7.58 -13.96 7.91
CA ASN A 333 8.50 -13.70 9.01
C ASN A 333 9.12 -12.33 8.79
N ASN A 334 8.77 -11.36 9.62
CA ASN A 334 9.33 -10.03 9.61
C ASN A 334 10.25 -9.86 10.80
N VAL A 335 11.43 -9.29 10.55
CA VAL A 335 12.45 -9.05 11.57
C VAL A 335 12.49 -7.56 11.89
N SER A 336 12.40 -7.24 13.16
CA SER A 336 12.61 -5.90 13.68
C SER A 336 13.63 -5.91 14.80
N LEU A 337 14.08 -4.72 15.21
CA LEU A 337 14.97 -4.51 16.32
C LEU A 337 14.26 -3.65 17.34
N THR A 338 14.35 -4.03 18.60
CA THR A 338 13.70 -3.31 19.70
C THR A 338 14.69 -3.24 20.86
N ALA A 339 14.68 -2.16 21.62
CA ALA A 339 15.40 -2.06 22.87
C ALA A 339 14.67 -1.16 23.88
N ASN A 340 14.85 -1.46 25.16
CA ASN A 340 14.48 -0.56 26.23
C ASN A 340 15.70 0.27 26.61
N GLY A 341 15.55 1.60 26.65
CA GLY A 341 16.65 2.49 26.95
C GLY A 341 17.21 3.21 25.72
N THR A 342 18.53 3.29 25.61
CA THR A 342 19.22 4.00 24.54
C THR A 342 19.90 3.05 23.56
N MET A 343 20.31 3.54 22.39
CA MET A 343 21.07 2.75 21.41
C MET A 343 22.36 2.16 21.99
N LYS A 344 22.95 2.78 23.03
CA LYS A 344 24.15 2.28 23.71
C LYS A 344 23.90 0.97 24.47
N ASP A 345 22.66 0.72 24.88
CA ASP A 345 22.27 -0.48 25.64
C ASP A 345 22.07 -1.70 24.71
N GLY A 346 22.20 -1.49 23.40
CA GLY A 346 22.07 -2.53 22.37
C GLY A 346 20.64 -2.75 21.91
N THR A 347 20.48 -3.57 20.89
CA THR A 347 19.20 -3.94 20.31
C THR A 347 18.96 -5.44 20.39
N GLU A 348 17.73 -5.83 20.65
CA GLU A 348 17.29 -7.23 20.59
C GLU A 348 16.53 -7.47 19.29
N LYS A 349 16.84 -8.61 18.66
CA LYS A 349 16.18 -9.04 17.44
C LYS A 349 14.83 -9.66 17.76
N THR A 350 13.79 -9.13 17.14
CA THR A 350 12.42 -9.61 17.28
C THR A 350 11.96 -10.20 15.95
N ASN A 351 11.47 -11.44 15.99
CA ASN A 351 10.81 -12.06 14.84
C ASN A 351 9.30 -12.01 15.05
N THR A 352 8.60 -11.40 14.12
CA THR A 352 7.14 -11.43 14.08
C THR A 352 6.71 -12.36 12.97
N ARG A 353 6.14 -13.51 13.36
CA ARG A 353 5.54 -14.48 12.43
C ARG A 353 4.06 -14.21 12.28
N SER A 354 3.63 -13.98 11.05
CA SER A 354 2.23 -13.75 10.72
C SER A 354 1.74 -14.88 9.81
N LEU A 355 0.66 -15.53 10.23
CA LEU A 355 -0.05 -16.54 9.45
C LEU A 355 -1.43 -16.01 9.13
N ALA A 356 -1.78 -15.99 7.85
CA ALA A 356 -3.13 -15.69 7.40
C ALA A 356 -3.66 -16.85 6.55
N PHE A 357 -4.95 -17.14 6.69
CA PHE A 357 -5.66 -18.11 5.88
C PHE A 357 -7.04 -17.56 5.55
N ASN A 358 -7.49 -17.76 4.32
CA ASN A 358 -8.85 -17.47 3.89
C ASN A 358 -9.41 -18.59 3.03
N SER A 359 -10.72 -18.81 3.13
CA SER A 359 -11.43 -19.70 2.22
C SER A 359 -12.81 -19.16 1.91
N SER A 360 -13.32 -19.48 0.74
CA SER A 360 -14.68 -19.15 0.36
C SER A 360 -15.33 -20.28 -0.43
N LEU A 361 -16.62 -20.47 -0.18
CA LEU A 361 -17.51 -21.28 -0.97
C LEU A 361 -18.69 -20.40 -1.36
N ARG A 362 -18.99 -20.32 -2.64
CA ARG A 362 -20.18 -19.63 -3.17
C ARG A 362 -20.89 -20.56 -4.14
N THR A 363 -22.20 -20.65 -4.02
CA THR A 363 -23.03 -21.38 -4.98
C THR A 363 -24.21 -20.51 -5.36
N SER A 364 -24.36 -20.24 -6.66
CA SER A 364 -25.50 -19.52 -7.23
C SER A 364 -26.37 -20.48 -8.01
N TYR A 365 -27.68 -20.40 -7.77
CA TYR A 365 -28.70 -20.99 -8.63
C TYR A 365 -29.28 -19.88 -9.51
N MET A 366 -29.17 -20.02 -10.84
CA MET A 366 -29.48 -18.98 -11.83
C MET A 366 -30.55 -19.43 -12.83
N PRO A 367 -31.82 -19.58 -12.38
CA PRO A 367 -32.93 -19.82 -13.31
C PRO A 367 -33.24 -18.54 -14.12
N GLN A 368 -34.09 -18.68 -15.16
CA GLN A 368 -34.48 -17.52 -16.00
C GLN A 368 -35.14 -16.37 -15.21
N TRP A 369 -35.79 -16.71 -14.10
CA TRP A 369 -36.51 -15.77 -13.25
C TRP A 369 -35.67 -15.14 -12.15
N GLY A 370 -34.38 -15.46 -12.04
CA GLY A 370 -33.53 -14.75 -11.04
C GLY A 370 -32.22 -15.44 -10.72
N GLU A 371 -31.71 -15.08 -9.56
CA GLU A 371 -30.49 -15.64 -8.96
C GLU A 371 -30.68 -15.79 -7.45
N ILE A 372 -30.27 -16.92 -6.90
CA ILE A 372 -30.16 -17.18 -5.47
C ILE A 372 -28.72 -17.62 -5.21
N LEU A 373 -28.00 -16.87 -4.37
CA LEU A 373 -26.62 -17.11 -4.00
C LEU A 373 -26.52 -17.45 -2.52
N LEU A 374 -25.77 -18.48 -2.21
CA LEU A 374 -25.33 -18.81 -0.86
C LEU A 374 -23.80 -18.75 -0.83
N GLY A 375 -23.25 -18.06 0.17
CA GLY A 375 -21.82 -17.91 0.36
C GLY A 375 -21.40 -18.21 1.79
N ALA A 376 -20.24 -18.85 1.95
CA ALA A 376 -19.57 -19.03 3.21
C ALA A 376 -18.11 -18.62 3.07
N PHE A 377 -17.61 -17.85 4.04
CA PHE A 377 -16.24 -17.32 4.06
C PHE A 377 -15.65 -17.55 5.43
N TRP A 378 -14.42 -17.98 5.44
CA TRP A 378 -13.64 -18.09 6.66
C TRP A 378 -12.32 -17.35 6.48
N THR A 379 -11.96 -16.54 7.47
CA THR A 379 -10.68 -15.86 7.55
C THR A 379 -10.06 -16.17 8.91
N PHE A 380 -8.80 -16.54 8.89
CA PHE A 380 -7.98 -16.72 10.09
C PHE A 380 -6.70 -15.89 9.94
N GLN A 381 -6.33 -15.20 11.00
CA GLN A 381 -5.07 -14.47 11.09
C GLN A 381 -4.47 -14.72 12.46
N SER A 382 -3.16 -14.92 12.53
CA SER A 382 -2.43 -14.95 13.78
C SER A 382 -1.09 -14.23 13.62
N SER A 383 -0.64 -13.62 14.69
CA SER A 383 0.66 -12.97 14.78
C SER A 383 1.32 -13.39 16.09
N ASP A 384 2.58 -13.80 16.01
CA ASP A 384 3.40 -14.25 17.13
C ASP A 384 4.69 -13.41 17.15
N ASN A 385 4.91 -12.68 18.24
CA ASN A 385 6.10 -11.87 18.44
C ASN A 385 7.04 -12.58 19.44
N SER A 386 8.26 -12.88 18.98
CA SER A 386 9.21 -13.70 19.75
C SER A 386 9.75 -13.03 21.01
N LEU A 387 9.88 -11.68 21.02
CA LEU A 387 10.44 -10.95 22.15
C LEU A 387 9.40 -10.74 23.26
N GLN A 388 8.20 -10.31 22.88
CA GLN A 388 7.15 -10.00 23.83
C GLN A 388 6.36 -11.23 24.26
N ASN A 389 6.59 -12.38 23.61
CA ASN A 389 5.80 -13.61 23.79
C ASN A 389 4.29 -13.38 23.65
N ILE A 390 3.92 -12.40 22.81
CA ILE A 390 2.53 -12.01 22.55
C ILE A 390 2.04 -12.78 21.34
N LYS A 391 0.98 -13.55 21.54
CA LYS A 391 0.25 -14.23 20.47
C LYS A 391 -1.12 -13.60 20.33
N SER A 392 -1.40 -13.12 19.13
CA SER A 392 -2.71 -12.62 18.77
C SER A 392 -3.31 -13.47 17.66
N TYR A 393 -4.62 -13.62 17.68
CA TYR A 393 -5.34 -14.29 16.60
C TYR A 393 -6.70 -13.62 16.37
N ASN A 394 -7.18 -13.74 15.13
CA ASN A 394 -8.50 -13.30 14.70
C ASN A 394 -9.11 -14.36 13.79
N ARG A 395 -10.37 -14.73 14.02
CA ARG A 395 -11.16 -15.64 13.19
C ARG A 395 -12.47 -14.96 12.85
N ILE A 396 -12.79 -14.96 11.58
CA ILE A 396 -14.03 -14.37 11.08
C ILE A 396 -14.71 -15.40 10.17
N TYR A 397 -15.94 -15.74 10.51
CA TYR A 397 -16.83 -16.54 9.70
C TYR A 397 -17.92 -15.62 9.16
N ARG A 398 -18.19 -15.68 7.87
CA ARG A 398 -19.29 -14.96 7.23
C ARG A 398 -20.12 -15.96 6.45
N VAL A 399 -21.42 -15.88 6.59
CA VAL A 399 -22.38 -16.60 5.77
C VAL A 399 -23.32 -15.57 5.17
N ASN A 400 -23.47 -15.58 3.85
CA ASN A 400 -24.38 -14.67 3.17
C ASN A 400 -25.36 -15.44 2.31
N ALA A 401 -26.59 -14.93 2.22
CA ALA A 401 -27.63 -15.37 1.32
C ALA A 401 -28.13 -14.16 0.54
N GLU A 402 -28.06 -14.23 -0.78
CA GLU A 402 -28.49 -13.16 -1.66
C GLU A 402 -29.53 -13.68 -2.62
N THR A 403 -30.57 -12.92 -2.88
CA THR A 403 -31.65 -13.27 -3.78
C THR A 403 -31.96 -12.07 -4.67
N ASN A 404 -32.06 -12.30 -5.98
CA ASN A 404 -32.44 -11.29 -6.97
C ASN A 404 -33.45 -11.90 -7.96
N LEU A 405 -34.73 -11.67 -7.73
CA LEU A 405 -35.83 -12.28 -8.45
C LEU A 405 -36.50 -11.29 -9.40
N LYS A 406 -36.78 -11.78 -10.59
CA LYS A 406 -37.65 -11.12 -11.59
C LYS A 406 -39.03 -11.69 -11.44
N LEU A 407 -39.94 -10.96 -10.83
CA LEU A 407 -41.30 -11.36 -10.61
C LEU A 407 -42.19 -10.99 -11.81
N PRO A 408 -43.37 -11.62 -11.97
CA PRO A 408 -44.33 -11.24 -13.00
C PRO A 408 -44.71 -9.76 -12.92
N LEU A 409 -45.34 -9.25 -13.98
CA LEU A 409 -45.90 -7.89 -14.10
C LEU A 409 -44.83 -6.76 -13.96
N GLY A 410 -43.52 -7.06 -14.02
CA GLY A 410 -42.47 -6.04 -13.91
C GLY A 410 -42.00 -5.79 -12.49
N PHE A 411 -42.41 -6.59 -11.53
CA PHE A 411 -41.88 -6.56 -10.18
C PHE A 411 -40.47 -7.18 -10.13
N GLY A 412 -39.64 -6.73 -9.18
CA GLY A 412 -38.37 -7.30 -8.84
C GLY A 412 -38.20 -7.32 -7.33
N PHE A 413 -37.72 -8.43 -6.80
CA PHE A 413 -37.45 -8.59 -5.38
C PHE A 413 -35.96 -8.87 -5.19
N LYS A 414 -35.33 -8.17 -4.25
CA LYS A 414 -33.96 -8.46 -3.79
C LYS A 414 -33.96 -8.61 -2.29
N SER A 415 -33.13 -9.52 -1.81
CA SER A 415 -32.87 -9.68 -0.39
C SER A 415 -31.42 -10.10 -0.23
N ASP A 416 -30.71 -9.50 0.71
CA ASP A 416 -29.38 -9.90 1.13
C ASP A 416 -29.32 -10.02 2.66
N ALA A 417 -28.88 -11.16 3.13
CA ALA A 417 -28.69 -11.44 4.54
C ALA A 417 -27.24 -11.85 4.75
N LEU A 418 -26.58 -11.24 5.72
CA LEU A 418 -25.20 -11.50 6.11
C LEU A 418 -25.15 -11.82 7.61
N TYR A 419 -24.62 -12.99 7.96
CA TYR A 419 -24.23 -13.33 9.33
C TYR A 419 -22.73 -13.28 9.46
N VAL A 420 -22.22 -12.60 10.47
CA VAL A 420 -20.78 -12.52 10.78
C VAL A 420 -20.57 -13.00 12.20
N LEU A 421 -19.65 -13.96 12.36
CA LEU A 421 -19.15 -14.42 13.65
C LEU A 421 -17.66 -14.11 13.75
N ARG A 422 -17.26 -13.41 14.80
CA ARG A 422 -15.87 -13.00 15.07
C ARG A 422 -15.41 -13.62 16.38
N SER A 423 -14.17 -14.06 16.41
CA SER A 423 -13.51 -14.50 17.66
C SER A 423 -12.02 -14.19 17.57
N GLY A 424 -11.41 -13.82 18.67
CA GLY A 424 -9.99 -13.50 18.69
C GLY A 424 -9.58 -12.62 19.85
N THR A 425 -8.31 -12.24 19.82
CA THR A 425 -7.69 -11.38 20.83
C THR A 425 -8.36 -10.01 20.84
N GLY A 426 -8.82 -9.55 22.00
CA GLY A 426 -9.41 -8.23 22.21
C GLY A 426 -10.85 -8.07 21.72
N ILE A 427 -11.45 -9.07 21.09
CA ILE A 427 -12.84 -8.96 20.60
C ILE A 427 -13.81 -9.15 21.78
N SER A 428 -14.57 -8.09 22.09
CA SER A 428 -15.60 -8.12 23.13
C SER A 428 -16.78 -9.02 22.76
N SER A 429 -17.54 -9.48 23.77
CA SER A 429 -18.74 -10.28 23.55
C SER A 429 -19.78 -9.59 22.65
N GLU A 430 -19.89 -8.26 22.76
CA GLU A 430 -20.81 -7.45 21.98
C GLU A 430 -20.47 -7.42 20.49
N ASN A 431 -19.20 -7.57 20.13
CA ASN A 431 -18.70 -7.51 18.76
C ASN A 431 -18.56 -8.88 18.10
N ARG A 432 -18.91 -9.97 18.81
CA ARG A 432 -18.76 -11.34 18.30
C ARG A 432 -19.62 -11.65 17.11
N ASN A 433 -20.86 -11.24 17.13
CA ASN A 433 -21.81 -11.59 16.09
C ASN A 433 -22.62 -10.39 15.63
N GLU A 434 -23.04 -10.48 14.38
CA GLU A 434 -23.80 -9.44 13.69
C GLU A 434 -24.64 -10.12 12.60
N VAL A 435 -25.90 -9.72 12.51
CA VAL A 435 -26.79 -10.09 11.41
C VAL A 435 -27.24 -8.82 10.71
N VAL A 436 -26.93 -8.70 9.42
CA VAL A 436 -27.41 -7.58 8.59
C VAL A 436 -28.35 -8.16 7.56
N TRP A 437 -29.55 -7.65 7.48
CA TRP A 437 -30.57 -8.09 6.53
C TRP A 437 -31.19 -6.91 5.83
N ASN A 438 -31.11 -6.90 4.50
CA ASN A 438 -31.70 -5.87 3.65
C ASN A 438 -32.70 -6.52 2.68
N MET A 439 -33.73 -5.79 2.33
CA MET A 439 -34.71 -6.21 1.33
C MET A 439 -35.12 -5.04 0.44
N SER A 440 -35.37 -5.30 -0.83
CA SER A 440 -35.97 -4.31 -1.71
C SER A 440 -37.06 -4.92 -2.61
N LEU A 441 -38.09 -4.13 -2.85
CA LEU A 441 -39.13 -4.41 -3.82
C LEU A 441 -39.14 -3.30 -4.86
N SER A 442 -39.03 -3.66 -6.12
CA SER A 442 -39.05 -2.70 -7.23
C SER A 442 -40.15 -3.01 -8.22
N TYR A 443 -40.68 -1.98 -8.85
CA TYR A 443 -41.69 -2.11 -9.91
C TYR A 443 -41.27 -1.28 -11.12
N LYS A 444 -41.17 -1.93 -12.28
CA LYS A 444 -40.86 -1.30 -13.56
C LYS A 444 -42.14 -1.13 -14.38
N PHE A 445 -42.42 0.09 -14.77
CA PHE A 445 -43.62 0.47 -15.49
C PHE A 445 -43.32 1.44 -16.65
N LEU A 446 -44.33 1.92 -17.34
CA LEU A 446 -44.29 2.66 -18.58
C LEU A 446 -43.82 1.81 -19.78
N LYS A 447 -44.06 2.36 -21.00
CA LYS A 447 -43.65 1.73 -22.25
C LYS A 447 -42.16 1.44 -22.24
N GLN A 448 -41.75 0.21 -22.62
CA GLN A 448 -40.36 -0.24 -22.56
C GLN A 448 -39.77 -0.31 -21.12
N LYS A 449 -40.60 -0.31 -20.08
CA LYS A 449 -40.16 -0.33 -18.67
C LYS A 449 -39.19 0.79 -18.32
N LYS A 450 -39.42 2.00 -18.87
CA LYS A 450 -38.53 3.16 -18.70
C LYS A 450 -38.54 3.74 -17.30
N ALA A 451 -39.59 3.57 -16.52
CA ALA A 451 -39.68 4.03 -15.14
C ALA A 451 -39.56 2.85 -14.17
N ARG A 452 -38.90 3.10 -13.05
CA ARG A 452 -38.75 2.16 -11.92
C ARG A 452 -38.95 2.91 -10.62
N ILE A 453 -39.76 2.37 -9.76
CA ILE A 453 -39.83 2.71 -8.35
C ILE A 453 -39.27 1.56 -7.54
N GLU A 454 -38.62 1.88 -6.42
CA GLU A 454 -38.02 0.89 -5.52
C GLU A 454 -38.18 1.35 -4.08
N VAL A 455 -38.59 0.43 -3.23
CA VAL A 455 -38.59 0.57 -1.79
C VAL A 455 -37.55 -0.38 -1.24
N GLU A 456 -36.60 0.13 -0.50
CA GLU A 456 -35.53 -0.64 0.10
C GLU A 456 -35.55 -0.44 1.63
N TRP A 457 -35.57 -1.54 2.35
CA TRP A 457 -35.42 -1.56 3.80
C TRP A 457 -34.02 -2.05 4.15
N VAL A 458 -33.21 -1.17 4.69
CA VAL A 458 -31.82 -1.42 5.04
C VAL A 458 -31.72 -1.76 6.53
N ASP A 459 -30.93 -2.77 6.84
CA ASP A 459 -30.67 -3.26 8.20
C ASP A 459 -31.96 -3.49 9.01
N ILE A 460 -32.84 -4.35 8.49
CA ILE A 460 -34.17 -4.65 9.06
C ILE A 460 -34.09 -4.99 10.56
N LEU A 461 -33.03 -5.71 10.95
CA LEU A 461 -32.84 -6.16 12.33
C LEU A 461 -32.13 -5.11 13.21
N ASN A 462 -31.69 -4.00 12.63
CA ASN A 462 -30.95 -2.94 13.30
C ASN A 462 -29.72 -3.46 14.09
N GLN A 463 -28.98 -4.39 13.51
CA GLN A 463 -27.84 -5.06 14.14
C GLN A 463 -26.49 -4.75 13.47
N CYS A 464 -26.47 -3.92 12.43
CA CYS A 464 -25.22 -3.54 11.76
C CYS A 464 -24.32 -2.72 12.69
N LYS A 465 -23.12 -3.23 12.98
CA LYS A 465 -22.19 -2.62 13.93
C LYS A 465 -21.08 -1.82 13.29
N ASP A 466 -20.81 -2.04 11.99
CA ASP A 466 -19.67 -1.46 11.27
C ASP A 466 -18.37 -1.49 12.10
N TYR A 467 -18.13 -2.65 12.67
CA TYR A 467 -17.00 -2.92 13.55
C TYR A 467 -15.87 -3.56 12.77
N TYR A 468 -14.68 -3.03 12.96
CA TYR A 468 -13.43 -3.63 12.50
C TYR A 468 -12.45 -3.73 13.66
N GLY A 469 -12.01 -4.95 13.96
CA GLY A 469 -10.97 -5.23 14.95
C GLY A 469 -9.78 -5.90 14.28
N SER A 470 -8.58 -5.44 14.58
CA SER A 470 -7.32 -6.03 14.13
C SER A 470 -6.35 -6.16 15.30
N ALA A 471 -5.78 -7.34 15.45
CA ALA A 471 -4.75 -7.61 16.45
C ALA A 471 -3.39 -7.79 15.76
N SER A 472 -2.38 -7.13 16.28
CA SER A 472 -0.99 -7.25 15.88
C SER A 472 -0.14 -7.76 17.06
N SER A 473 1.14 -7.99 16.81
CA SER A 473 2.10 -8.33 17.87
C SER A 473 2.35 -7.18 18.85
N THR A 474 2.00 -5.95 18.50
CA THR A 474 2.27 -4.75 19.31
C THR A 474 1.02 -4.12 19.90
N GLY A 475 -0.17 -4.55 19.50
CA GLY A 475 -1.41 -3.97 20.02
C GLY A 475 -2.67 -4.48 19.35
N PHE A 476 -3.77 -4.02 19.88
CA PHE A 476 -5.10 -4.27 19.35
C PHE A 476 -5.71 -2.95 18.91
N TYR A 477 -6.26 -2.93 17.70
CA TYR A 477 -6.91 -1.77 17.11
C TYR A 477 -8.39 -2.09 16.87
N GLU A 478 -9.26 -1.24 17.34
CA GLU A 478 -10.70 -1.28 17.07
C GLU A 478 -11.15 0.00 16.38
N ASN A 479 -12.00 -0.15 15.41
CA ASN A 479 -12.67 0.95 14.73
C ASN A 479 -14.17 0.72 14.73
N TYR A 480 -14.89 1.69 15.24
CA TYR A 480 -16.35 1.76 15.23
C TYR A 480 -16.76 2.95 14.37
N ARG A 481 -17.56 2.70 13.35
CA ARG A 481 -18.18 3.78 12.58
C ARG A 481 -19.65 3.87 12.96
N ARG A 482 -20.07 5.07 13.28
CA ARG A 482 -21.50 5.32 13.52
C ARG A 482 -22.24 5.21 12.20
N LYS A 483 -23.14 4.25 12.09
CA LYS A 483 -24.06 4.10 10.95
C LYS A 483 -25.45 4.65 11.30
N VAL A 484 -26.18 5.00 10.26
CA VAL A 484 -27.63 5.15 10.34
C VAL A 484 -28.19 3.75 10.64
N GLY A 485 -29.05 3.63 11.66
CA GLY A 485 -29.72 2.37 11.98
C GLY A 485 -30.68 1.93 10.87
N SER A 486 -31.59 1.02 11.21
CA SER A 486 -32.62 0.57 10.27
C SER A 486 -33.39 1.72 9.65
N TYR A 487 -33.50 1.76 8.33
CA TYR A 487 -34.26 2.78 7.60
C TYR A 487 -34.88 2.23 6.31
N VAL A 488 -35.92 2.93 5.85
CA VAL A 488 -36.54 2.65 4.57
C VAL A 488 -36.22 3.78 3.59
N MET A 489 -35.78 3.40 2.39
CA MET A 489 -35.45 4.32 1.32
C MET A 489 -36.43 4.12 0.15
N PHE A 490 -36.90 5.22 -0.42
CA PHE A 490 -37.71 5.25 -1.64
C PHE A 490 -36.86 5.82 -2.76
N SER A 491 -36.81 5.14 -3.89
CA SER A 491 -36.10 5.62 -5.07
C SER A 491 -37.00 5.57 -6.31
N PHE A 492 -36.82 6.57 -7.17
CA PHE A 492 -37.43 6.64 -8.48
C PHE A 492 -36.34 6.82 -9.53
N SER A 493 -36.37 6.02 -10.56
CA SER A 493 -35.44 6.15 -11.70
C SER A 493 -36.21 6.14 -13.01
N TYR A 494 -35.82 7.03 -13.92
CA TYR A 494 -36.38 7.11 -15.27
C TYR A 494 -35.25 7.09 -16.29
N ARG A 495 -35.40 6.19 -17.30
CA ARG A 495 -34.46 6.09 -18.41
C ARG A 495 -35.01 6.87 -19.60
N ILE A 496 -34.32 7.90 -19.98
CA ILE A 496 -34.61 8.75 -21.14
C ILE A 496 -34.43 8.01 -22.44
#